data_4717eeb5f25b607320718f2888724402
#
_entry.id   4717eeb5f25b607320718f2888724402
#
_cell.length_a   1.000
_cell.length_b   1.000
_cell.length_c   1.000
_cell.angle_alpha   90.00
_cell.angle_beta   90.00
_cell.angle_gamma   90.00
#
_symmetry.space_group_name_H-M   'P 1'
#
loop_
_entity.id
_entity.type
_entity.pdbx_description
1 polymer ?
#
loop_
_entity_poly.entity_id
_entity_poly.type
_entity_poly.pdbx_seq_one_letter_code
_entity_poly.pdbx_strand_id
1 'polypeptide(L)'
;MHPALERFIAQFKPTAEALIDSWFIVDADRNVVEFNRAFFSLLPRNVARGLKGKKCYDVLELSICKDSCIAGQCWREKRPVRLDEIHGQPAGTEQPMRFVLSALPIVDDEGNPVGALEIQRNVTDEAVVQTKYQEMLDHEARERERLQQQIRSRTKELLETNQTLLRVQRELLGYKRGINV
;
A
#
# COMPACT_ATOMS: atom_id res chain seq x y z
N MET A 1 -27.08 23.84 3.42
CA MET A 1 -25.80 23.39 3.99
C MET A 1 -25.65 24.02 5.36
N HIS A 2 -25.02 23.33 6.35
CA HIS A 2 -24.86 23.88 7.71
C HIS A 2 -23.87 25.07 7.72
N PRO A 3 -24.13 26.19 8.45
CA PRO A 3 -23.28 27.39 8.42
C PRO A 3 -21.82 27.14 8.83
N ALA A 4 -21.58 26.25 9.81
CA ALA A 4 -20.23 25.88 10.22
C ALA A 4 -19.46 25.15 9.09
N LEU A 5 -20.15 24.33 8.31
CA LEU A 5 -19.56 23.65 7.15
C LEU A 5 -19.20 24.67 6.05
N GLU A 6 -20.06 25.64 5.79
CA GLU A 6 -19.76 26.72 4.84
C GLU A 6 -18.56 27.55 5.25
N ARG A 7 -18.47 27.92 6.54
CA ARG A 7 -17.31 28.64 7.09
C ARG A 7 -16.02 27.84 6.92
N PHE A 8 -16.07 26.55 7.26
CA PHE A 8 -14.91 25.67 7.10
C PHE A 8 -14.44 25.61 5.63
N ILE A 9 -15.36 25.38 4.70
CA ILE A 9 -15.05 25.33 3.26
C ILE A 9 -14.40 26.63 2.79
N ALA A 10 -14.96 27.78 3.17
CA ALA A 10 -14.43 29.09 2.78
C ALA A 10 -13.01 29.33 3.27
N GLN A 11 -12.67 28.85 4.49
CA GLN A 11 -11.33 29.00 5.06
C GLN A 11 -10.34 27.97 4.51
N PHE A 12 -10.78 26.72 4.34
CA PHE A 12 -9.91 25.61 3.93
C PHE A 12 -9.56 25.63 2.44
N LYS A 13 -10.53 25.92 1.58
CA LYS A 13 -10.39 25.81 0.13
C LYS A 13 -9.21 26.56 -0.46
N PRO A 14 -8.95 27.85 -0.11
CA PRO A 14 -7.83 28.59 -0.70
C PRO A 14 -6.47 27.97 -0.40
N THR A 15 -6.30 27.41 0.80
CA THR A 15 -5.06 26.72 1.21
C THR A 15 -4.96 25.33 0.59
N ALA A 16 -6.09 24.64 0.48
CA ALA A 16 -6.16 23.25 0.04
C ALA A 16 -6.03 23.08 -1.48
N GLU A 17 -6.19 24.16 -2.28
CA GLU A 17 -5.94 24.11 -3.72
C GLU A 17 -4.49 23.78 -4.06
N ALA A 18 -3.55 24.04 -3.16
CA ALA A 18 -2.14 23.69 -3.30
C ALA A 18 -1.85 22.20 -2.99
N LEU A 19 -2.80 21.46 -2.43
CA LEU A 19 -2.62 20.03 -2.09
C LEU A 19 -2.67 19.17 -3.36
N ILE A 20 -1.67 18.31 -3.50
CA ILE A 20 -1.59 17.33 -4.60
C ILE A 20 -2.53 16.15 -4.34
N ASP A 21 -2.71 15.78 -3.06
CA ASP A 21 -3.60 14.69 -2.66
C ASP A 21 -5.06 15.04 -2.99
N SER A 22 -5.82 14.04 -3.37
CA SER A 22 -7.26 14.22 -3.59
C SER A 22 -7.99 14.44 -2.26
N TRP A 23 -8.97 15.32 -2.27
CA TRP A 23 -9.82 15.52 -1.11
C TRP A 23 -11.24 15.89 -1.51
N PHE A 24 -12.17 15.54 -0.64
CA PHE A 24 -13.55 16.00 -0.68
C PHE A 24 -14.08 16.25 0.73
N ILE A 25 -15.14 17.02 0.81
CA ILE A 25 -15.86 17.30 2.04
C ILE A 25 -17.26 16.73 1.92
N VAL A 26 -17.72 16.04 2.98
CA VAL A 26 -19.07 15.52 3.11
C VAL A 26 -19.83 16.23 4.22
N ASP A 27 -21.16 16.33 4.05
CA ASP A 27 -22.07 16.73 5.12
C ASP A 27 -22.36 15.56 6.10
N ALA A 28 -23.20 15.80 7.11
CA ALA A 28 -23.60 14.78 8.08
C ALA A 28 -24.30 13.58 7.46
N ASP A 29 -24.93 13.76 6.30
CA ASP A 29 -25.59 12.71 5.53
C ASP A 29 -24.67 12.00 4.53
N ARG A 30 -23.35 12.32 4.54
CA ARG A 30 -22.32 11.80 3.61
C ARG A 30 -22.52 12.23 2.15
N ASN A 31 -23.23 13.33 1.91
CA ASN A 31 -23.26 13.89 0.57
C ASN A 31 -21.99 14.70 0.32
N VAL A 32 -21.40 14.55 -0.84
CA VAL A 32 -20.23 15.35 -1.25
C VAL A 32 -20.66 16.78 -1.48
N VAL A 33 -20.10 17.71 -0.73
CA VAL A 33 -20.43 19.13 -0.82
C VAL A 33 -19.35 19.96 -1.48
N GLU A 34 -18.08 19.58 -1.34
CA GLU A 34 -16.96 20.23 -2.00
C GLU A 34 -15.83 19.21 -2.27
N PHE A 35 -14.97 19.51 -3.25
CA PHE A 35 -13.84 18.65 -3.65
C PHE A 35 -12.79 19.43 -4.43
N ASN A 36 -11.56 18.89 -4.54
CA ASN A 36 -10.50 19.49 -5.35
C ASN A 36 -10.42 18.88 -6.76
N ARG A 37 -9.57 19.49 -7.57
CA ARG A 37 -9.29 19.03 -8.92
C ARG A 37 -8.68 17.63 -8.96
N ALA A 38 -7.84 17.28 -7.97
CA ALA A 38 -7.22 15.95 -7.90
C ALA A 38 -8.29 14.87 -7.72
N PHE A 39 -9.27 15.08 -6.83
CA PHE A 39 -10.40 14.16 -6.68
C PHE A 39 -11.25 14.05 -7.95
N PHE A 40 -11.55 15.20 -8.58
CA PHE A 40 -12.26 15.21 -9.87
C PHE A 40 -11.55 14.39 -10.94
N SER A 41 -10.20 14.41 -10.96
CA SER A 41 -9.39 13.70 -11.95
C SER A 41 -9.28 12.19 -11.71
N LEU A 42 -9.62 11.70 -10.50
CA LEU A 42 -9.71 10.26 -10.21
C LEU A 42 -10.92 9.59 -10.89
N LEU A 43 -11.90 10.38 -11.31
CA LEU A 43 -13.18 9.90 -11.79
C LEU A 43 -13.31 10.09 -13.29
N PRO A 44 -14.00 9.18 -13.99
CA PRO A 44 -14.41 9.41 -15.37
C PRO A 44 -15.26 10.67 -15.51
N ARG A 45 -15.10 11.40 -16.62
CA ARG A 45 -15.77 12.70 -16.85
C ARG A 45 -17.28 12.67 -16.68
N ASN A 46 -17.93 11.57 -17.05
CA ASN A 46 -19.38 11.36 -16.89
C ASN A 46 -19.81 11.26 -15.43
N VAL A 47 -18.98 10.68 -14.55
CA VAL A 47 -19.22 10.57 -13.11
C VAL A 47 -18.86 11.87 -12.40
N ALA A 48 -17.74 12.49 -12.81
CA ALA A 48 -17.23 13.73 -12.23
C ALA A 48 -18.21 14.92 -12.40
N ARG A 49 -19.01 14.91 -13.49
CA ARG A 49 -20.09 15.89 -13.66
C ARG A 49 -21.24 15.56 -12.70
N GLY A 50 -21.53 16.44 -11.75
CA GLY A 50 -22.62 16.24 -10.78
C GLY A 50 -22.22 15.45 -9.52
N LEU A 51 -20.98 15.61 -9.07
CA LEU A 51 -20.48 15.04 -7.82
C LEU A 51 -21.18 15.60 -6.58
N LYS A 52 -21.44 16.92 -6.57
CA LYS A 52 -22.09 17.57 -5.43
C LYS A 52 -23.46 17.01 -5.19
N GLY A 53 -23.76 16.65 -3.95
CA GLY A 53 -25.01 16.05 -3.53
C GLY A 53 -25.10 14.52 -3.68
N LYS A 54 -24.10 13.87 -4.29
CA LYS A 54 -24.03 12.41 -4.30
C LYS A 54 -23.44 11.89 -3.00
N LYS A 55 -23.81 10.67 -2.62
CA LYS A 55 -23.19 9.98 -1.49
C LYS A 55 -21.72 9.66 -1.79
N CYS A 56 -20.82 9.85 -0.85
CA CYS A 56 -19.38 9.63 -1.05
C CYS A 56 -19.09 8.18 -1.47
N TYR A 57 -19.79 7.20 -0.93
CA TYR A 57 -19.64 5.78 -1.26
C TYR A 57 -20.15 5.39 -2.65
N ASP A 58 -21.04 6.19 -3.25
CA ASP A 58 -21.49 6.01 -4.64
C ASP A 58 -20.45 6.59 -5.64
N VAL A 59 -19.54 7.44 -5.15
CA VAL A 59 -18.52 8.10 -5.96
C VAL A 59 -17.18 7.38 -5.83
N LEU A 60 -16.82 7.00 -4.61
CA LEU A 60 -15.61 6.24 -4.28
C LEU A 60 -15.99 5.14 -3.30
N GLU A 61 -16.14 3.91 -3.82
CA GLU A 61 -16.41 2.75 -2.99
C GLU A 61 -15.11 2.30 -2.32
N LEU A 62 -15.02 2.49 -1.02
CA LEU A 62 -13.92 2.01 -0.20
C LEU A 62 -14.31 0.71 0.49
N SER A 63 -13.35 -0.20 0.68
CA SER A 63 -13.58 -1.48 1.39
C SER A 63 -14.15 -1.31 2.79
N ILE A 64 -13.97 -0.13 3.39
CA ILE A 64 -14.45 0.23 4.73
C ILE A 64 -15.83 0.92 4.76
N CYS A 65 -16.42 1.23 3.58
CA CYS A 65 -17.65 2.04 3.53
C CYS A 65 -18.84 1.40 4.25
N LYS A 66 -18.93 0.07 4.29
CA LYS A 66 -20.07 -0.66 4.87
C LYS A 66 -19.96 -0.76 6.40
N ASP A 67 -18.76 -1.09 6.91
CA ASP A 67 -18.59 -1.48 8.31
C ASP A 67 -17.88 -0.41 9.16
N SER A 68 -16.99 0.36 8.58
CA SER A 68 -16.09 1.25 9.31
C SER A 68 -15.80 2.55 8.57
N CYS A 69 -16.86 3.20 8.05
CA CYS A 69 -16.72 4.46 7.33
C CYS A 69 -15.82 5.45 8.10
N ILE A 70 -14.78 5.96 7.44
CA ILE A 70 -13.78 6.82 8.06
C ILE A 70 -14.39 8.13 8.59
N ALA A 71 -15.35 8.74 7.86
CA ALA A 71 -16.08 9.91 8.34
C ALA A 71 -16.88 9.56 9.60
N GLY A 72 -17.60 8.44 9.61
CA GLY A 72 -18.33 7.98 10.79
C GLY A 72 -17.43 7.69 11.98
N GLN A 73 -16.21 7.19 11.74
CA GLN A 73 -15.24 6.95 12.78
C GLN A 73 -14.72 8.27 13.36
N CYS A 74 -14.30 9.23 12.52
CA CYS A 74 -13.81 10.52 13.01
C CYS A 74 -14.90 11.33 13.76
N TRP A 75 -16.18 11.19 13.37
CA TRP A 75 -17.29 11.80 14.12
C TRP A 75 -17.48 11.21 15.52
N ARG A 76 -17.43 9.87 15.63
CA ARG A 76 -17.54 9.20 16.95
C ARG A 76 -16.38 9.55 17.87
N GLU A 77 -15.16 9.54 17.30
CA GLU A 77 -13.95 9.81 18.07
C GLU A 77 -13.67 11.30 18.29
N LYS A 78 -14.38 12.18 17.58
CA LYS A 78 -14.21 13.65 17.59
C LYS A 78 -12.75 14.07 17.38
N ARG A 79 -11.99 13.29 16.64
CA ARG A 79 -10.58 13.55 16.31
C ARG A 79 -10.26 13.08 14.89
N PRO A 80 -9.14 13.57 14.31
CA PRO A 80 -8.67 13.05 13.04
C PRO A 80 -8.41 11.53 13.11
N VAL A 81 -8.78 10.84 12.04
CA VAL A 81 -8.53 9.40 11.85
C VAL A 81 -7.71 9.21 10.59
N ARG A 82 -6.74 8.30 10.64
CA ARG A 82 -5.95 7.88 9.48
C ARG A 82 -6.01 6.38 9.34
N LEU A 83 -6.15 5.92 8.11
CA LEU A 83 -6.14 4.52 7.73
C LEU A 83 -5.18 4.34 6.55
N ASP A 84 -4.31 3.35 6.66
CA ASP A 84 -3.34 3.02 5.62
C ASP A 84 -3.81 1.78 4.83
N GLU A 85 -3.44 1.72 3.55
CA GLU A 85 -3.67 0.58 2.64
C GLU A 85 -5.14 0.18 2.45
N ILE A 86 -6.03 1.15 2.33
CA ILE A 86 -7.44 0.91 2.05
C ILE A 86 -7.64 0.67 0.54
N HIS A 87 -8.33 -0.41 0.21
CA HIS A 87 -8.75 -0.65 -1.17
C HIS A 87 -9.97 0.19 -1.49
N GLY A 88 -9.97 0.78 -2.68
CA GLY A 88 -11.09 1.58 -3.16
C GLY A 88 -11.25 1.46 -4.67
N GLN A 89 -12.46 1.69 -5.12
CA GLN A 89 -12.78 1.71 -6.54
C GLN A 89 -13.57 2.96 -6.85
N PRO A 90 -12.98 3.91 -7.62
CA PRO A 90 -13.73 5.07 -8.10
C PRO A 90 -14.86 4.62 -9.03
N ALA A 91 -16.03 5.24 -8.89
CA ALA A 91 -17.19 4.90 -9.70
C ALA A 91 -16.91 5.04 -11.21
N GLY A 92 -17.28 4.03 -11.97
CA GLY A 92 -17.05 3.99 -13.42
C GLY A 92 -15.64 3.61 -13.83
N THR A 93 -14.80 3.11 -12.91
CA THR A 93 -13.51 2.48 -13.20
C THR A 93 -13.58 1.00 -12.91
N GLU A 94 -12.79 0.18 -13.62
CA GLU A 94 -12.68 -1.26 -13.38
C GLU A 94 -11.47 -1.62 -12.52
N GLN A 95 -10.53 -0.70 -12.35
CA GLN A 95 -9.28 -0.96 -11.64
C GLN A 95 -9.40 -0.57 -10.17
N PRO A 96 -9.18 -1.51 -9.24
CA PRO A 96 -9.07 -1.20 -7.83
C PRO A 96 -7.80 -0.37 -7.58
N MET A 97 -7.90 0.58 -6.68
CA MET A 97 -6.80 1.44 -6.25
C MET A 97 -6.51 1.21 -4.76
N ARG A 98 -5.31 1.57 -4.34
CA ARG A 98 -4.92 1.60 -2.92
C ARG A 98 -4.79 3.04 -2.46
N PHE A 99 -5.33 3.31 -1.28
CA PHE A 99 -5.34 4.64 -0.70
C PHE A 99 -4.80 4.66 0.72
N VAL A 100 -4.11 5.73 1.04
CA VAL A 100 -3.95 6.20 2.43
C VAL A 100 -5.04 7.25 2.63
N LEU A 101 -5.86 7.06 3.66
CA LEU A 101 -7.00 7.91 3.96
C LEU A 101 -6.77 8.69 5.24
N SER A 102 -7.20 9.94 5.26
CA SER A 102 -7.29 10.74 6.48
C SER A 102 -8.64 11.44 6.52
N ALA A 103 -9.32 11.43 7.65
CA ALA A 103 -10.55 12.18 7.86
C ALA A 103 -10.44 13.11 9.05
N LEU A 104 -10.95 14.33 8.89
CA LEU A 104 -11.04 15.35 9.92
C LEU A 104 -12.51 15.68 10.16
N PRO A 105 -13.02 15.61 11.41
CA PRO A 105 -14.40 16.00 11.70
C PRO A 105 -14.54 17.51 11.61
N ILE A 106 -15.61 17.97 10.94
CA ILE A 106 -16.02 19.38 10.92
C ILE A 106 -17.14 19.49 11.92
N VAL A 107 -16.96 20.35 12.93
CA VAL A 107 -17.91 20.50 14.03
C VAL A 107 -18.51 21.91 14.04
N ASP A 108 -19.72 22.03 14.61
CA ASP A 108 -20.34 23.32 14.91
C ASP A 108 -19.75 23.93 16.16
N ASP A 109 -20.30 25.09 16.55
CA ASP A 109 -19.85 25.86 17.74
C ASP A 109 -20.16 25.12 19.06
N GLU A 110 -21.05 24.07 19.01
CA GLU A 110 -21.44 23.23 20.14
C GLU A 110 -20.61 21.93 20.18
N GLY A 111 -19.73 21.69 19.18
CA GLY A 111 -18.89 20.49 19.06
C GLY A 111 -19.62 19.29 18.47
N ASN A 112 -20.77 19.49 17.81
CA ASN A 112 -21.45 18.42 17.10
C ASN A 112 -20.89 18.29 15.69
N PRO A 113 -20.67 17.04 15.18
CA PRO A 113 -20.20 16.84 13.82
C PRO A 113 -21.26 17.27 12.80
N VAL A 114 -20.87 18.15 11.89
CA VAL A 114 -21.72 18.65 10.78
C VAL A 114 -21.21 18.21 9.42
N GLY A 115 -20.04 17.58 9.37
CA GLY A 115 -19.41 17.08 8.17
C GLY A 115 -18.03 16.50 8.45
N ALA A 116 -17.36 16.08 7.40
CA ALA A 116 -15.97 15.64 7.45
C ALA A 116 -15.21 16.08 6.20
N LEU A 117 -13.95 16.43 6.39
CA LEU A 117 -12.94 16.51 5.32
C LEU A 117 -12.28 15.14 5.19
N GLU A 118 -12.31 14.56 4.00
CA GLU A 118 -11.60 13.32 3.68
C GLU A 118 -10.49 13.64 2.68
N ILE A 119 -9.26 13.21 3.01
CA ILE A 119 -8.07 13.34 2.14
C ILE A 119 -7.65 11.92 1.76
N GLN A 120 -7.43 11.69 0.46
CA GLN A 120 -7.02 10.41 -0.08
C GLN A 120 -5.74 10.59 -0.89
N ARG A 121 -4.71 9.84 -0.52
CA ARG A 121 -3.52 9.65 -1.33
C ARG A 121 -3.61 8.32 -2.05
N ASN A 122 -3.60 8.36 -3.37
CA ASN A 122 -3.47 7.13 -4.16
C ASN A 122 -2.03 6.64 -4.07
N VAL A 123 -1.85 5.41 -3.56
CA VAL A 123 -0.56 4.75 -3.38
C VAL A 123 -0.48 3.44 -4.17
N THR A 124 -1.26 3.32 -5.23
CA THR A 124 -1.36 2.10 -6.03
C THR A 124 -0.01 1.74 -6.68
N ASP A 125 0.65 2.71 -7.27
CA ASP A 125 1.94 2.49 -7.94
C ASP A 125 3.04 2.17 -6.94
N GLU A 126 3.09 2.88 -5.81
CA GLU A 126 4.03 2.62 -4.72
C GLU A 126 3.85 1.22 -4.16
N ALA A 127 2.61 0.77 -3.95
CA ALA A 127 2.32 -0.57 -3.46
C ALA A 127 2.74 -1.67 -4.44
N VAL A 128 2.59 -1.45 -5.75
CA VAL A 128 3.07 -2.38 -6.79
C VAL A 128 4.59 -2.48 -6.77
N VAL A 129 5.28 -1.34 -6.67
CA VAL A 129 6.75 -1.30 -6.61
C VAL A 129 7.25 -2.01 -5.34
N GLN A 130 6.62 -1.76 -4.20
CA GLN A 130 6.98 -2.40 -2.94
C GLN A 130 6.80 -3.92 -2.99
N THR A 131 5.69 -4.41 -3.57
CA THR A 131 5.44 -5.84 -3.74
C THR A 131 6.49 -6.48 -4.62
N LYS A 132 6.80 -5.89 -5.79
CA LYS A 132 7.84 -6.40 -6.69
C LYS A 132 9.22 -6.43 -6.04
N TYR A 133 9.54 -5.40 -5.26
CA TYR A 133 10.81 -5.35 -4.53
C TYR A 133 10.91 -6.48 -3.51
N GLN A 134 9.84 -6.74 -2.76
CA GLN A 134 9.80 -7.84 -1.80
C GLN A 134 9.94 -9.21 -2.48
N GLU A 135 9.24 -9.42 -3.59
CA GLU A 135 9.36 -10.65 -4.40
C GLU A 135 10.79 -10.86 -4.90
N MET A 136 11.46 -9.79 -5.31
CA MET A 136 12.86 -9.84 -5.75
C MET A 136 13.80 -10.23 -4.61
N LEU A 137 13.64 -9.64 -3.41
CA LEU A 137 14.43 -10.01 -2.23
C LEU A 137 14.23 -11.48 -1.82
N ASP A 138 13.00 -11.96 -1.86
CA ASP A 138 12.68 -13.36 -1.54
C ASP A 138 13.27 -14.34 -2.58
N HIS A 139 13.30 -13.93 -3.85
CA HIS A 139 13.96 -14.70 -4.91
C HIS A 139 15.47 -14.77 -4.69
N GLU A 140 16.09 -13.62 -4.41
CA GLU A 140 17.54 -13.53 -4.17
C GLU A 140 17.98 -14.35 -2.94
N ALA A 141 17.18 -14.32 -1.88
CA ALA A 141 17.42 -15.12 -0.69
C ALA A 141 17.39 -16.64 -0.99
N ARG A 142 16.39 -17.08 -1.77
CA ARG A 142 16.26 -18.49 -2.19
C ARG A 142 17.44 -18.94 -3.10
N GLU A 143 17.83 -18.13 -4.05
CA GLU A 143 18.98 -18.43 -4.93
C GLU A 143 20.29 -18.48 -4.13
N ARG A 144 20.49 -17.58 -3.19
CA ARG A 144 21.65 -17.60 -2.29
C ARG A 144 21.72 -18.89 -1.47
N GLU A 145 20.61 -19.32 -0.91
CA GLU A 145 20.55 -20.56 -0.14
C GLU A 145 20.84 -21.78 -1.01
N ARG A 146 20.27 -21.83 -2.22
CA ARG A 146 20.53 -22.89 -3.21
C ARG A 146 22.01 -22.97 -3.56
N LEU A 147 22.66 -21.81 -3.85
CA LEU A 147 24.08 -21.76 -4.16
C LEU A 147 24.94 -22.22 -2.99
N GLN A 148 24.59 -21.83 -1.77
CA GLN A 148 25.28 -22.30 -0.58
C GLN A 148 25.20 -23.82 -0.40
N GLN A 149 24.03 -24.40 -0.64
CA GLN A 149 23.85 -25.87 -0.61
C GLN A 149 24.68 -26.55 -1.66
N GLN A 150 24.71 -26.03 -2.89
CA GLN A 150 25.55 -26.55 -3.97
C GLN A 150 27.06 -26.50 -3.63
N ILE A 151 27.52 -25.37 -3.10
CA ILE A 151 28.92 -25.21 -2.66
C ILE A 151 29.24 -26.26 -1.60
N ARG A 152 28.41 -26.44 -0.58
CA ARG A 152 28.61 -27.45 0.47
C ARG A 152 28.69 -28.86 -0.09
N SER A 153 27.78 -29.22 -1.01
CA SER A 153 27.77 -30.55 -1.67
C SER A 153 29.05 -30.75 -2.48
N ARG A 154 29.42 -29.80 -3.32
CA ARG A 154 30.65 -29.89 -4.14
C ARG A 154 31.92 -29.93 -3.30
N THR A 155 31.96 -29.15 -2.22
CA THR A 155 33.12 -29.21 -1.31
C THR A 155 33.26 -30.60 -0.67
N LYS A 156 32.15 -31.22 -0.27
CA LYS A 156 32.15 -32.59 0.28
C LYS A 156 32.65 -33.59 -0.74
N GLU A 157 32.11 -33.58 -1.96
CA GLU A 157 32.52 -34.44 -3.06
C GLU A 157 34.03 -34.33 -3.36
N LEU A 158 34.54 -33.08 -3.39
CA LEU A 158 35.97 -32.82 -3.60
C LEU A 158 36.84 -33.38 -2.47
N LEU A 159 36.42 -33.24 -1.21
CA LEU A 159 37.14 -33.81 -0.06
C LEU A 159 37.20 -35.34 -0.14
N GLU A 160 36.08 -36.01 -0.43
CA GLU A 160 36.01 -37.45 -0.58
C GLU A 160 36.87 -37.95 -1.73
N THR A 161 36.85 -37.26 -2.87
CA THR A 161 37.69 -37.59 -4.03
C THR A 161 39.18 -37.43 -3.71
N ASN A 162 39.56 -36.35 -3.03
CA ASN A 162 40.94 -36.08 -2.64
C ASN A 162 41.45 -37.15 -1.65
N GLN A 163 40.65 -37.54 -0.66
CA GLN A 163 40.97 -38.62 0.27
C GLN A 163 41.21 -39.96 -0.48
N THR A 164 40.36 -40.24 -1.45
CA THR A 164 40.49 -41.45 -2.29
C THR A 164 41.78 -41.42 -3.11
N LEU A 165 42.10 -40.29 -3.73
CA LEU A 165 43.34 -40.10 -4.47
C LEU A 165 44.61 -40.28 -3.57
N LEU A 166 44.58 -39.71 -2.37
CA LEU A 166 45.71 -39.88 -1.44
C LEU A 166 45.86 -41.34 -0.99
N ARG A 167 44.78 -42.09 -0.82
CA ARG A 167 44.81 -43.53 -0.51
C ARG A 167 45.45 -44.31 -1.63
N VAL A 168 45.00 -44.13 -2.89
CA VAL A 168 45.52 -44.78 -4.06
C VAL A 168 47.00 -44.48 -4.30
N GLN A 169 47.40 -43.22 -4.10
CA GLN A 169 48.84 -42.83 -4.20
C GLN A 169 49.71 -43.57 -3.16
N ARG A 170 49.25 -43.71 -1.92
CA ARG A 170 49.97 -44.47 -0.88
C ARG A 170 50.10 -45.95 -1.24
N GLU A 171 49.03 -46.56 -1.75
CA GLU A 171 49.04 -47.94 -2.21
C GLU A 171 50.06 -48.13 -3.35
N LEU A 172 50.03 -47.26 -4.36
CA LEU A 172 50.97 -47.31 -5.48
C LEU A 172 52.44 -47.14 -5.04
N LEU A 173 52.72 -46.24 -4.07
CA LEU A 173 54.08 -46.09 -3.51
C LEU A 173 54.49 -47.31 -2.70
N GLY A 174 53.56 -47.99 -2.02
CA GLY A 174 53.80 -49.25 -1.31
C GLY A 174 54.21 -50.38 -2.31
N TYR A 175 53.47 -50.51 -3.40
CA TYR A 175 53.78 -51.47 -4.47
C TYR A 175 55.15 -51.24 -5.11
N LYS A 176 55.51 -49.97 -5.42
CA LYS A 176 56.82 -49.66 -5.97
C LYS A 176 57.98 -49.98 -5.02
N ARG A 177 57.78 -49.90 -3.70
CA ARG A 177 58.82 -50.28 -2.71
C ARG A 177 58.96 -51.82 -2.56
N GLY A 178 57.87 -52.59 -2.78
CA GLY A 178 57.89 -54.05 -2.72
C GLY A 178 58.44 -54.73 -3.95
N ILE A 179 58.63 -54.06 -5.08
CA ILE A 179 59.19 -54.63 -6.33
C ILE A 179 60.72 -54.45 -6.40
N ASN A 180 61.33 -53.64 -5.53
CA ASN A 180 62.75 -53.38 -5.49
C ASN A 180 63.48 -54.13 -4.36
N VAL A 181 63.01 -55.34 -4.02
CA VAL A 181 63.70 -56.29 -3.13
C VAL A 181 64.03 -57.58 -3.89
#